data_88b38a51a46c458f3f47283aa719c35a
#
_entry.id   88b38a51a46c458f3f47283aa719c35a
#
_cell.length_a   1.000
_cell.length_b   1.000
_cell.length_c   1.000
_cell.angle_alpha   90.00
_cell.angle_beta   90.00
_cell.angle_gamma   90.00
#
_symmetry.space_group_name_H-M   'P 1'
#
loop_
_entity.id
_entity.type
_entity.pdbx_description
1 polymer ?
#
loop_
_entity_poly.entity_id
_entity_poly.type
_entity_poly.pdbx_seq_one_letter_code
_entity_poly.pdbx_strand_id
1 'polypeptide(L)'
;MPTYDDQLFNPPAPLARVTLRDSADGKTVSDVPMLIDSGADVTLIPHQAVTLLGATIEADAGYEVMGFDGRKSIAQVASLDLIFLRRAFKGRFLVSNQEWGVVGRDVLNYVRRGHKS
;
A
#
# COMPACT_ATOMS: atom_id res chain seq x y z
N MET A 1 12.73 -10.51 23.10
CA MET A 1 11.94 -11.40 22.53
C MET A 1 11.32 -10.98 21.22
N PRO A 2 11.97 -10.60 20.37
CA PRO A 2 11.46 -10.11 19.11
C PRO A 2 11.01 -11.17 18.16
N THR A 3 10.89 -12.36 18.64
CA THR A 3 10.49 -13.45 17.77
C THR A 3 9.04 -13.37 17.35
N TYR A 4 8.28 -12.46 17.95
CA TYR A 4 6.91 -12.32 17.51
C TYR A 4 6.82 -11.85 16.06
N ASP A 5 7.85 -11.20 15.55
CA ASP A 5 7.86 -10.83 14.13
C ASP A 5 7.91 -12.06 13.24
N ASP A 6 8.62 -13.07 13.66
CA ASP A 6 8.68 -14.32 12.91
C ASP A 6 7.35 -15.05 12.93
N GLN A 7 6.54 -14.78 13.95
CA GLN A 7 5.21 -15.38 14.03
C GLN A 7 4.23 -14.74 13.07
N LEU A 8 4.41 -13.44 12.83
CA LEU A 8 3.55 -12.71 11.91
C LEU A 8 3.98 -12.90 10.45
N PHE A 9 5.28 -12.99 10.24
CA PHE A 9 5.83 -13.10 8.89
C PHE A 9 6.83 -14.25 8.87
N ASN A 10 6.58 -15.22 8.05
CA ASN A 10 7.46 -16.36 7.96
C ASN A 10 7.72 -16.70 6.49
N PRO A 11 8.87 -16.29 5.91
CA PRO A 11 9.89 -15.46 6.58
C PRO A 11 9.42 -14.03 6.77
N PRO A 12 10.02 -13.30 7.69
CA PRO A 12 9.65 -11.91 7.89
C PRO A 12 9.80 -11.08 6.62
N ALA A 13 8.81 -10.27 6.34
CA ALA A 13 8.86 -9.39 5.17
C ALA A 13 9.62 -8.12 5.52
N PRO A 14 10.44 -7.58 4.58
CA PRO A 14 11.09 -6.30 4.81
C PRO A 14 10.07 -5.20 4.97
N LEU A 15 10.34 -4.29 5.88
CA LEU A 15 9.49 -3.15 6.15
C LEU A 15 10.11 -1.90 5.52
N ALA A 16 9.34 -1.19 4.75
CA ALA A 16 9.73 0.08 4.20
C ALA A 16 8.84 1.18 4.76
N ARG A 17 9.34 2.40 4.75
CA ARG A 17 8.55 3.56 5.10
C ARG A 17 8.39 4.43 3.89
N VAL A 18 7.15 4.70 3.54
CA VAL A 18 6.84 5.45 2.34
C VAL A 18 6.15 6.75 2.70
N THR A 19 6.08 7.66 1.74
CA THR A 19 5.33 8.90 1.87
C THR A 19 4.14 8.86 0.93
N LEU A 20 2.98 9.26 1.42
CA LEU A 20 1.79 9.41 0.61
C LEU A 20 1.54 10.90 0.42
N ARG A 21 1.10 11.26 -0.78
CA ARG A 21 0.81 12.65 -1.12
C ARG A 21 -0.55 12.76 -1.76
N ASP A 22 -1.33 13.73 -1.30
CA ASP A 22 -2.60 14.05 -1.93
C ASP A 22 -2.33 14.81 -3.21
N SER A 23 -2.81 14.31 -4.34
CA SER A 23 -2.56 14.93 -5.63
C SER A 23 -3.24 16.29 -5.77
N ALA A 24 -4.30 16.52 -5.00
CA ALA A 24 -5.08 17.75 -5.15
C ALA A 24 -4.44 18.93 -4.42
N ASP A 25 -3.98 18.74 -3.18
CA ASP A 25 -3.49 19.85 -2.37
C ASP A 25 -2.02 19.72 -1.98
N GLY A 26 -1.37 18.63 -2.34
CA GLY A 26 0.04 18.41 -2.04
C GLY A 26 0.33 18.01 -0.61
N LYS A 27 -0.69 17.81 0.22
CA LYS A 27 -0.50 17.36 1.59
C LYS A 27 0.16 15.98 1.60
N THR A 28 1.05 15.77 2.57
CA THR A 28 1.78 14.50 2.67
C THR A 28 1.62 13.88 4.04
N VAL A 29 1.71 12.54 4.06
CA VAL A 29 1.84 11.75 5.28
C VAL A 29 3.09 10.89 5.10
N SER A 30 4.06 11.07 5.97
CA SER A 30 5.36 10.39 5.88
C SER A 30 5.44 9.21 6.84
N ASP A 31 6.45 8.39 6.63
CA ASP A 31 6.77 7.24 7.50
C ASP A 31 5.65 6.22 7.61
N VAL A 32 4.91 6.04 6.52
CA VAL A 32 3.85 5.03 6.48
C VAL A 32 4.50 3.65 6.37
N PRO A 33 4.23 2.73 7.31
CA PRO A 33 4.86 1.41 7.27
C PRO A 33 4.23 0.54 6.19
N MET A 34 5.06 -0.01 5.33
CA MET A 34 4.63 -0.87 4.22
C MET A 34 5.53 -2.09 4.18
N LEU A 35 4.92 -3.25 4.08
CA LEU A 35 5.67 -4.49 3.88
C LEU A 35 6.00 -4.63 2.39
N ILE A 36 7.25 -4.96 2.10
CA ILE A 36 7.65 -5.23 0.71
C ILE A 36 7.37 -6.69 0.45
N ASP A 37 6.44 -6.96 -0.46
CA ASP A 37 5.99 -8.33 -0.70
C ASP A 37 5.89 -8.61 -2.19
N SER A 38 6.92 -9.26 -2.72
CA SER A 38 6.94 -9.61 -4.14
C SER A 38 5.94 -10.70 -4.50
N GLY A 39 5.33 -11.33 -3.51
CA GLY A 39 4.26 -12.29 -3.74
C GLY A 39 2.89 -11.63 -3.91
N ALA A 40 2.76 -10.37 -3.52
CA ALA A 40 1.51 -9.65 -3.67
C ALA A 40 1.42 -9.02 -5.05
N ASP A 41 0.30 -9.19 -5.72
CA ASP A 41 0.12 -8.62 -7.05
C ASP A 41 -0.08 -7.11 -7.03
N VAL A 42 -0.73 -6.62 -5.99
CA VAL A 42 -1.10 -5.20 -5.91
C VAL A 42 -0.66 -4.60 -4.59
N THR A 43 -0.45 -3.30 -4.63
CA THR A 43 -0.10 -2.50 -3.47
C THR A 43 -1.36 -2.16 -2.67
N LEU A 44 -1.26 -2.27 -1.35
CA LEU A 44 -2.35 -1.92 -0.44
C LEU A 44 -1.89 -0.81 0.48
N ILE A 45 -2.66 0.27 0.53
CA ILE A 45 -2.35 1.42 1.38
C ILE A 45 -3.11 1.31 2.69
N PRO A 46 -2.48 1.52 3.86
CA PRO A 46 -3.19 1.41 5.13
C PRO A 46 -4.31 2.45 5.22
N HIS A 47 -5.48 2.01 5.64
CA HIS A 47 -6.65 2.89 5.76
C HIS A 47 -6.36 4.11 6.63
N GLN A 48 -5.64 3.89 7.72
CA GLN A 48 -5.32 4.94 8.67
C GLN A 48 -4.51 6.07 8.01
N ALA A 49 -3.56 5.70 7.17
CA ALA A 49 -2.74 6.68 6.47
C ALA A 49 -3.57 7.47 5.45
N VAL A 50 -4.50 6.80 4.76
CA VAL A 50 -5.38 7.47 3.81
C VAL A 50 -6.27 8.48 4.53
N THR A 51 -6.76 8.10 5.71
CA THR A 51 -7.59 8.98 6.53
C THR A 51 -6.80 10.22 6.99
N LEU A 52 -5.56 9.99 7.44
CA LEU A 52 -4.70 11.10 7.86
C LEU A 52 -4.38 12.03 6.71
N LEU A 53 -4.23 11.48 5.52
CA LEU A 53 -3.95 12.27 4.32
C LEU A 53 -5.16 13.08 3.89
N GLY A 54 -6.36 12.62 4.23
CA GLY A 54 -7.58 13.25 3.79
C GLY A 54 -7.96 12.93 2.36
N ALA A 55 -7.36 11.90 1.78
CA ALA A 55 -7.69 11.51 0.42
C ALA A 55 -9.08 10.89 0.36
N THR A 56 -9.75 11.09 -0.76
CA THR A 56 -11.08 10.53 -0.97
C THR A 56 -11.00 9.03 -1.15
N ILE A 57 -11.81 8.30 -0.39
CA ILE A 57 -11.91 6.84 -0.51
C ILE A 57 -13.20 6.53 -1.25
N GLU A 58 -13.08 5.73 -2.29
CA GLU A 58 -14.21 5.33 -3.12
C GLU A 58 -14.34 3.81 -3.10
N ALA A 59 -15.56 3.32 -3.23
CA ALA A 59 -15.80 1.90 -3.44
C ALA A 59 -15.66 1.61 -4.93
N ASP A 60 -15.00 0.52 -5.27
CA ASP A 60 -14.83 0.13 -6.66
C ASP A 60 -15.38 -1.28 -6.85
N ALA A 61 -16.55 -1.36 -7.47
CA ALA A 61 -17.23 -2.63 -7.69
C ALA A 61 -16.49 -3.53 -8.67
N GLY A 62 -15.53 -2.99 -9.42
CA GLY A 62 -14.69 -3.80 -10.30
C GLY A 62 -13.65 -4.62 -9.57
N TYR A 63 -13.45 -4.36 -8.29
CA TYR A 63 -12.52 -5.12 -7.48
C TYR A 63 -13.25 -5.77 -6.32
N GLU A 64 -12.96 -7.03 -6.10
CA GLU A 64 -13.44 -7.72 -4.92
C GLU A 64 -12.23 -8.20 -4.13
N VAL A 65 -12.29 -8.06 -2.80
CA VAL A 65 -11.23 -8.51 -1.92
C VAL A 65 -11.76 -9.63 -1.06
N MET A 66 -11.04 -10.74 -1.03
CA MET A 66 -11.40 -11.87 -0.19
C MET A 66 -10.66 -11.79 1.13
N GLY A 67 -11.42 -11.79 2.24
CA GLY A 67 -10.83 -11.82 3.57
C GLY A 67 -10.42 -13.21 3.98
N PHE A 68 -9.76 -13.29 5.12
CA PHE A 68 -9.31 -14.58 5.66
C PHE A 68 -10.46 -15.51 5.99
N ASP A 69 -11.63 -14.94 6.25
CA ASP A 69 -12.83 -15.71 6.57
C ASP A 69 -13.58 -16.17 5.31
N GLY A 70 -13.04 -15.92 4.14
CA GLY A 70 -13.66 -16.29 2.89
C GLY A 70 -14.71 -15.32 2.39
N ARG A 71 -14.97 -14.26 3.12
CA ARG A 71 -15.95 -13.27 2.70
C ARG A 71 -15.38 -12.34 1.65
N LYS A 72 -16.19 -12.03 0.68
CA LYS A 72 -15.82 -11.04 -0.34
C LYS A 72 -16.35 -9.68 0.06
N SER A 73 -15.58 -8.66 -0.20
CA SER A 73 -16.01 -7.29 0.01
C SER A 73 -15.61 -6.45 -1.18
N ILE A 74 -16.34 -5.37 -1.39
CA ILE A 74 -16.01 -4.43 -2.45
C ILE A 74 -14.76 -3.67 -2.01
N ALA A 75 -13.78 -3.57 -2.92
CA ALA A 75 -12.53 -2.90 -2.64
C ALA A 75 -12.76 -1.41 -2.47
N GLN A 76 -12.08 -0.83 -1.52
CA GLN A 76 -11.98 0.63 -1.38
C GLN A 76 -10.70 1.07 -2.06
N VAL A 77 -10.77 2.18 -2.78
CA VAL A 77 -9.62 2.72 -3.49
C VAL A 77 -9.46 4.19 -3.13
N ALA A 78 -8.22 4.66 -3.18
CA ALA A 78 -7.90 6.06 -2.96
C ALA A 78 -6.98 6.54 -4.07
N SER A 79 -7.23 7.75 -4.55
CA SER A 79 -6.37 8.39 -5.53
C SER A 79 -5.33 9.22 -4.80
N LEU A 80 -4.07 8.88 -4.99
CA LEU A 80 -2.98 9.57 -4.32
C LEU A 80 -1.67 9.26 -5.03
N ASP A 81 -0.60 9.91 -4.57
CA ASP A 81 0.74 9.61 -5.02
C ASP A 81 1.44 8.81 -3.93
N LEU A 82 2.00 7.67 -4.29
CA LEU A 82 2.84 6.88 -3.42
C LEU A 82 4.29 7.21 -3.74
N ILE A 83 5.03 7.72 -2.75
CA ILE A 83 6.43 8.08 -2.95
C ILE A 83 7.29 7.02 -2.27
N PHE A 84 8.00 6.28 -3.09
CA PHE A 84 8.81 5.15 -2.66
C PHE A 84 10.13 5.16 -3.44
N LEU A 85 11.23 5.11 -2.72
CA LEU A 85 12.57 5.13 -3.31
C LEU A 85 12.76 6.33 -4.25
N ARG A 86 12.31 7.49 -3.79
CA ARG A 86 12.43 8.77 -4.52
C ARG A 86 11.64 8.83 -5.81
N ARG A 87 10.67 7.94 -5.96
CA ARG A 87 9.79 7.92 -7.11
C ARG A 87 8.36 8.13 -6.68
N ALA A 88 7.62 8.90 -7.44
CA ALA A 88 6.20 9.11 -7.18
C ALA A 88 5.39 8.24 -8.14
N PHE A 89 4.53 7.40 -7.56
CA PHE A 89 3.62 6.54 -8.32
C PHE A 89 2.23 7.11 -8.16
N LYS A 90 1.72 7.71 -9.21
CA LYS A 90 0.40 8.34 -9.20
C LYS A 90 -0.64 7.33 -9.64
N GLY A 91 -1.76 7.31 -8.95
CA GLY A 91 -2.83 6.45 -9.37
C GLY A 91 -3.84 6.17 -8.27
N ARG A 92 -4.61 5.13 -8.51
CA ARG A 92 -5.60 4.64 -7.57
C ARG A 92 -5.06 3.37 -6.92
N PHE A 93 -5.06 3.38 -5.61
CA PHE A 93 -4.52 2.26 -4.84
C PHE A 93 -5.61 1.66 -3.98
N LEU A 94 -5.54 0.35 -3.82
CA LEU A 94 -6.44 -0.35 -2.91
C LEU A 94 -6.12 0.02 -1.48
N VAL A 95 -7.15 0.10 -0.65
CA VAL A 95 -7.02 0.49 0.75
C VAL A 95 -7.15 -0.75 1.61
N SER A 96 -6.20 -0.93 2.52
CA SER A 96 -6.15 -2.06 3.44
C SER A 96 -6.77 -1.67 4.78
N ASN A 97 -7.38 -2.64 5.46
CA ASN A 97 -7.88 -2.43 6.82
C ASN A 97 -6.81 -2.63 7.88
N GLN A 98 -5.61 -2.99 7.47
CA GLN A 98 -4.51 -3.24 8.40
C GLN A 98 -3.80 -1.94 8.77
N GLU A 99 -3.03 -1.99 9.85
CA GLU A 99 -2.23 -0.85 10.27
C GLU A 99 -1.05 -0.58 9.36
N TRP A 100 -0.63 -1.59 8.62
CA TRP A 100 0.45 -1.47 7.64
C TRP A 100 -0.09 -1.73 6.25
N GLY A 101 0.65 -1.27 5.27
CA GLY A 101 0.33 -1.54 3.88
C GLY A 101 1.27 -2.59 3.29
N VAL A 102 1.09 -2.81 2.01
CA VAL A 102 1.91 -3.76 1.26
C VAL A 102 2.34 -3.09 -0.04
N VAL A 103 3.64 -3.13 -0.34
CA VAL A 103 4.15 -2.73 -1.64
C VAL A 103 4.21 -4.01 -2.47
N GLY A 104 3.34 -4.10 -3.44
CA GLY A 104 3.21 -5.27 -4.28
C GLY A 104 3.98 -5.15 -5.59
N ARG A 105 3.81 -6.16 -6.45
CA ARG A 105 4.57 -6.23 -7.71
C ARG A 105 4.26 -5.10 -8.67
N ASP A 106 3.06 -4.52 -8.59
CA ASP A 106 2.71 -3.38 -9.44
C ASP A 106 3.71 -2.23 -9.28
N VAL A 107 4.12 -1.95 -8.04
CA VAL A 107 5.11 -0.91 -7.75
C VAL A 107 6.52 -1.47 -7.88
N LEU A 108 6.78 -2.65 -7.33
CA LEU A 108 8.12 -3.23 -7.32
C LEU A 108 8.66 -3.47 -8.73
N ASN A 109 7.81 -3.94 -9.62
CA ASN A 109 8.23 -4.16 -11.01
C ASN A 109 8.54 -2.84 -11.71
N TYR A 110 7.80 -1.81 -11.38
CA TYR A 110 8.04 -0.49 -11.95
C TYR A 110 9.39 0.05 -11.48
N VAL A 111 9.72 -0.11 -10.21
CA VAL A 111 11.01 0.30 -9.66
C VAL A 111 12.15 -0.44 -10.33
N ARG A 112 12.00 -1.74 -10.52
CA ARG A 112 13.03 -2.54 -11.17
C ARG A 112 13.32 -2.10 -12.59
N ARG A 113 12.29 -1.65 -13.31
CA ARG A 113 12.46 -1.19 -14.69
C ARG A 113 12.96 0.24 -14.75
N GLY A 114 12.59 1.04 -13.77
CA GLY A 114 12.83 2.47 -13.84
C GLY A 114 14.27 2.86 -13.89
N HIS A 115 15.17 2.09 -13.30
CA HIS A 115 16.58 2.46 -13.28
C HIS A 115 17.25 2.30 -14.65
N LYS A 116 16.57 1.70 -15.59
CA LYS A 116 17.11 1.52 -16.93
C LYS A 116 16.95 2.75 -17.80
N SER A 117 16.10 3.65 -17.42
CA SER A 117 15.86 4.82 -18.26
C SER A 117 16.64 6.03 -17.83
#